data_43f0c102578970bbf79c27b06216ffc1
#
_entry.id   43f0c102578970bbf79c27b06216ffc1
#
_cell.length_a   1.000
_cell.length_b   1.000
_cell.length_c   1.000
_cell.angle_alpha   90.00
_cell.angle_beta   90.00
_cell.angle_gamma   90.00
#
_symmetry.space_group_name_H-M   'P 1'
#
loop_
_entity.id
_entity.type
_entity.pdbx_description
1 polymer ?
#
loop_
_entity_poly.entity_id
_entity_poly.type
_entity_poly.pdbx_seq_one_letter_code
_entity_poly.pdbx_strand_id
1 'polypeptide(L)'
;METGFKEMNLTEKQLDSTEIFNGKLLRVFKDRVLLPNGEESTREYIKHIGAVAVVAMDNEGRIAVEHQFRYPFAEELMEIPAGKLDSEDEDPLEAAKRELREETGITASEFEYMGPFYPTCAYSNEVIHLYFAWNLSFGERSLDEDESINVEMIDLNKMVQLIFDGKIPDGKTQAAVLQVVARLRAQ
;
A
#
# COMPACT_ATOMS: atom_id res chain seq x y z
N MET A 1 -33.65 19.98 12.82
CA MET A 1 -32.66 20.21 13.89
C MET A 1 -31.30 20.17 13.21
N GLU A 2 -30.70 21.34 12.96
CA GLU A 2 -29.30 21.41 12.54
C GLU A 2 -28.46 20.88 13.68
N THR A 3 -27.77 19.76 13.46
CA THR A 3 -26.76 19.25 14.37
C THR A 3 -25.56 20.19 14.27
N GLY A 4 -25.54 21.20 15.12
CA GLY A 4 -24.52 22.23 15.15
C GLY A 4 -23.19 21.69 15.65
N PHE A 5 -22.48 20.91 14.79
CA PHE A 5 -21.06 20.68 14.99
C PHE A 5 -20.33 22.00 14.72
N LYS A 6 -19.75 22.59 15.75
CA LYS A 6 -18.90 23.77 15.58
C LYS A 6 -17.62 23.31 14.89
N GLU A 7 -17.37 23.80 13.68
CA GLU A 7 -16.15 23.54 12.94
C GLU A 7 -14.95 24.10 13.73
N MET A 8 -13.97 23.24 14.02
CA MET A 8 -12.73 23.63 14.71
C MET A 8 -11.59 23.66 13.69
N ASN A 9 -10.63 24.56 13.89
CA ASN A 9 -9.36 24.47 13.19
C ASN A 9 -8.61 23.23 13.72
N LEU A 10 -8.16 22.36 12.81
CA LEU A 10 -7.44 21.12 13.13
C LEU A 10 -5.96 21.18 12.73
N THR A 11 -5.51 22.30 12.15
CA THR A 11 -4.14 22.42 11.61
C THR A 11 -3.13 22.56 12.74
N GLU A 12 -2.14 21.69 12.75
CA GLU A 12 -0.95 21.79 13.58
C GLU A 12 0.18 22.43 12.79
N LYS A 13 1.03 23.23 13.46
CA LYS A 13 2.19 23.87 12.84
C LYS A 13 3.46 23.26 13.39
N GLN A 14 4.31 22.71 12.50
CA GLN A 14 5.64 22.27 12.87
C GLN A 14 6.48 23.46 13.35
N LEU A 15 7.13 23.30 14.50
CA LEU A 15 8.06 24.26 15.08
C LEU A 15 9.51 23.87 14.81
N ASP A 16 9.85 22.62 15.04
CA ASP A 16 11.14 22.01 14.68
C ASP A 16 10.99 20.50 14.47
N SER A 17 12.04 19.87 13.93
CA SER A 17 12.10 18.44 13.63
C SER A 17 13.47 17.88 13.99
N THR A 18 13.48 16.69 14.58
CA THR A 18 14.70 15.96 14.92
C THR A 18 14.59 14.52 14.38
N GLU A 19 15.55 14.10 13.58
CA GLU A 19 15.70 12.69 13.18
C GLU A 19 16.30 11.92 14.37
N ILE A 20 15.55 10.99 14.96
CA ILE A 20 15.95 10.22 16.14
C ILE A 20 16.46 8.82 15.82
N PHE A 21 16.16 8.30 14.62
CA PHE A 21 16.70 7.05 14.12
C PHE A 21 16.77 7.09 12.59
N ASN A 22 17.91 6.64 12.04
CA ASN A 22 18.16 6.53 10.62
C ASN A 22 18.76 5.15 10.31
N GLY A 23 17.89 4.19 9.94
CA GLY A 23 18.26 2.83 9.58
C GLY A 23 18.23 2.60 8.07
N LYS A 24 18.46 1.34 7.66
CA LYS A 24 18.33 0.94 6.23
C LYS A 24 16.91 1.15 5.71
N LEU A 25 15.89 0.83 6.52
CA LEU A 25 14.48 0.89 6.15
C LEU A 25 13.75 2.06 6.81
N LEU A 26 13.96 2.27 8.11
CA LEU A 26 13.17 3.20 8.91
C LEU A 26 13.93 4.51 9.13
N ARG A 27 13.24 5.62 8.90
CA ARG A 27 13.68 6.96 9.33
C ARG A 27 12.62 7.50 10.28
N VAL A 28 12.97 7.66 11.55
CA VAL A 28 12.04 8.07 12.61
C VAL A 28 12.35 9.49 13.05
N PHE A 29 11.32 10.31 13.08
CA PHE A 29 11.40 11.73 13.42
C PHE A 29 10.59 12.03 14.67
N LYS A 30 11.04 13.04 15.41
CA LYS A 30 10.31 13.69 16.49
C LYS A 30 10.23 15.17 16.24
N ASP A 31 9.02 15.67 16.08
CA ASP A 31 8.75 17.08 15.84
C ASP A 31 8.16 17.73 17.09
N ARG A 32 8.47 19.00 17.32
CA ARG A 32 7.64 19.87 18.15
C ARG A 32 6.63 20.56 17.26
N VAL A 33 5.39 20.63 17.75
CA VAL A 33 4.27 21.21 17.01
C VAL A 33 3.50 22.20 17.90
N LEU A 34 2.93 23.23 17.27
CA LEU A 34 1.97 24.12 17.87
C LEU A 34 0.56 23.63 17.52
N LEU A 35 -0.21 23.31 18.53
CA LEU A 35 -1.60 22.88 18.41
C LEU A 35 -2.54 24.06 18.07
N PRO A 36 -3.75 23.80 17.55
CA PRO A 36 -4.74 24.84 17.25
C PRO A 36 -5.19 25.67 18.47
N ASN A 37 -5.03 25.13 19.68
CA ASN A 37 -5.34 25.84 20.94
C ASN A 37 -4.19 26.74 21.43
N GLY A 38 -3.05 26.76 20.71
CA GLY A 38 -1.85 27.54 21.05
C GLY A 38 -0.87 26.84 21.99
N GLU A 39 -1.13 25.59 22.39
CA GLU A 39 -0.22 24.79 23.21
C GLU A 39 0.82 24.08 22.36
N GLU A 40 2.01 23.81 22.92
CA GLU A 40 3.02 22.98 22.27
C GLU A 40 2.80 21.50 22.60
N SER A 41 3.13 20.64 21.62
CA SER A 41 3.10 19.18 21.77
C SER A 41 4.21 18.55 20.92
N THR A 42 4.30 17.22 20.90
CA THR A 42 5.25 16.48 20.07
C THR A 42 4.52 15.47 19.20
N ARG A 43 5.14 15.19 18.02
CA ARG A 43 4.72 14.14 17.09
C ARG A 43 5.92 13.26 16.77
N GLU A 44 5.71 11.95 16.88
CA GLU A 44 6.70 10.95 16.50
C GLU A 44 6.16 10.21 15.29
N TYR A 45 6.96 10.11 14.23
CA TYR A 45 6.50 9.48 13.00
C TYR A 45 7.64 8.89 12.18
N ILE A 46 7.28 7.96 11.28
CA ILE A 46 8.16 7.38 10.28
C ILE A 46 7.99 8.15 8.97
N LYS A 47 9.12 8.62 8.41
CA LYS A 47 9.16 9.19 7.07
C LYS A 47 9.45 8.08 6.06
N HIS A 48 8.56 7.92 5.07
CA HIS A 48 8.62 6.90 4.03
C HIS A 48 8.59 7.54 2.64
N ILE A 49 9.30 6.93 1.66
CA ILE A 49 9.38 7.46 0.29
C ILE A 49 8.13 7.17 -0.55
N GLY A 50 7.29 6.24 -0.12
CA GLY A 50 6.13 5.77 -0.85
C GLY A 50 6.26 4.32 -1.32
N ALA A 51 5.15 3.78 -1.79
CA ALA A 51 5.05 2.41 -2.29
C ALA A 51 3.95 2.30 -3.34
N VAL A 52 3.90 1.16 -4.01
CA VAL A 52 2.85 0.80 -4.98
C VAL A 52 2.26 -0.56 -4.61
N ALA A 53 1.03 -0.83 -5.03
CA ALA A 53 0.44 -2.16 -4.96
C ALA A 53 -0.49 -2.38 -6.16
N VAL A 54 -0.50 -3.60 -6.70
CA VAL A 54 -1.17 -3.90 -7.97
C VAL A 54 -2.12 -5.09 -7.81
N VAL A 55 -3.40 -4.88 -8.14
CA VAL A 55 -4.32 -5.99 -8.42
C VAL A 55 -4.20 -6.32 -9.89
N ALA A 56 -3.46 -7.36 -10.23
CA ALA A 56 -3.27 -7.82 -11.61
C ALA A 56 -4.24 -8.96 -11.91
N MET A 57 -5.20 -8.73 -12.83
CA MET A 57 -6.29 -9.67 -13.13
C MET A 57 -6.18 -10.21 -14.56
N ASP A 58 -6.28 -11.53 -14.69
CA ASP A 58 -6.32 -12.21 -15.98
C ASP A 58 -7.74 -12.24 -16.60
N ASN A 59 -7.83 -12.77 -17.83
CA ASN A 59 -9.10 -12.86 -18.56
C ASN A 59 -10.07 -13.90 -17.99
N GLU A 60 -9.63 -14.74 -17.03
CA GLU A 60 -10.46 -15.72 -16.34
C GLU A 60 -11.00 -15.17 -15.00
N GLY A 61 -10.68 -13.91 -14.66
CA GLY A 61 -11.10 -13.27 -13.42
C GLY A 61 -10.29 -13.70 -12.20
N ARG A 62 -9.07 -14.22 -12.42
CA ARG A 62 -8.13 -14.55 -11.34
C ARG A 62 -7.16 -13.39 -11.15
N ILE A 63 -6.76 -13.13 -9.93
CA ILE A 63 -5.78 -12.11 -9.57
C ILE A 63 -4.48 -12.76 -9.08
N ALA A 64 -3.35 -12.10 -9.36
CA ALA A 64 -2.06 -12.48 -8.81
C ALA A 64 -2.01 -12.15 -7.31
N VAL A 65 -1.57 -13.10 -6.51
CA VAL A 65 -1.31 -12.94 -5.09
C VAL A 65 0.04 -13.56 -4.74
N GLU A 66 0.61 -13.07 -3.66
CA GLU A 66 1.91 -13.46 -3.14
C GLU A 66 1.78 -13.97 -1.72
N HIS A 67 2.62 -14.95 -1.40
CA HIS A 67 2.83 -15.43 -0.05
C HIS A 67 4.22 -15.01 0.39
N GLN A 68 4.30 -14.15 1.38
CA GLN A 68 5.56 -13.64 1.93
C GLN A 68 5.58 -13.72 3.45
N PHE A 69 6.72 -14.15 4.02
CA PHE A 69 6.91 -14.13 5.46
C PHE A 69 7.11 -12.69 5.95
N ARG A 70 6.22 -12.22 6.81
CA ARG A 70 6.30 -10.89 7.41
C ARG A 70 6.88 -10.99 8.82
N TYR A 71 8.18 -10.72 8.94
CA TYR A 71 8.93 -10.85 10.19
C TYR A 71 8.27 -10.21 11.43
N PRO A 72 7.68 -8.99 11.35
CA PRO A 72 7.04 -8.38 12.53
C PRO A 72 5.85 -9.16 13.08
N PHE A 73 5.20 -9.97 12.24
CA PHE A 73 4.06 -10.82 12.64
C PHE A 73 4.49 -12.27 12.87
N ALA A 74 5.72 -12.65 12.44
CA ALA A 74 6.22 -14.01 12.43
C ALA A 74 5.30 -15.00 11.70
N GLU A 75 4.62 -14.52 10.65
CA GLU A 75 3.64 -15.26 9.87
C GLU A 75 3.87 -15.08 8.37
N GLU A 76 3.46 -16.07 7.58
CA GLU A 76 3.29 -15.94 6.14
C GLU A 76 1.94 -15.29 5.83
N LEU A 77 1.96 -14.19 5.10
CA LEU A 77 0.76 -13.47 4.70
C LEU A 77 0.53 -13.61 3.20
N MET A 78 -0.76 -13.69 2.82
CA MET A 78 -1.20 -13.60 1.43
C MET A 78 -1.52 -12.13 1.13
N GLU A 79 -0.85 -11.58 0.12
CA GLU A 79 -0.91 -10.16 -0.25
C GLU A 79 -1.02 -10.02 -1.77
N ILE A 80 -1.40 -8.85 -2.26
CA ILE A 80 -1.21 -8.49 -3.68
C ILE A 80 0.23 -8.01 -3.89
N PRO A 81 0.82 -8.14 -5.11
CA PRO A 81 2.13 -7.61 -5.46
C PRO A 81 2.28 -6.14 -5.05
N ALA A 82 3.35 -5.81 -4.33
CA ALA A 82 3.56 -4.48 -3.78
C ALA A 82 4.99 -4.23 -3.36
N GLY A 83 5.57 -3.11 -3.77
CA GLY A 83 6.90 -2.73 -3.36
C GLY A 83 7.08 -1.23 -3.16
N LYS A 84 8.25 -0.84 -2.66
CA LYS A 84 8.60 0.56 -2.41
C LYS A 84 9.00 1.25 -3.71
N LEU A 85 8.86 2.56 -3.73
CA LEU A 85 9.55 3.39 -4.72
C LEU A 85 11.06 3.29 -4.49
N ASP A 86 11.86 3.32 -5.55
CA ASP A 86 13.32 3.36 -5.47
C ASP A 86 13.84 4.75 -5.07
N SER A 87 13.06 5.79 -5.35
CA SER A 87 13.34 7.17 -4.97
C SER A 87 12.06 7.99 -4.80
N GLU A 88 12.19 9.18 -4.17
CA GLU A 88 11.06 10.13 -4.02
C GLU A 88 10.57 10.67 -5.39
N ASP A 89 11.39 10.59 -6.45
CA ASP A 89 11.09 11.09 -7.79
C ASP A 89 10.65 9.97 -8.77
N GLU A 90 10.60 8.70 -8.34
CA GLU A 90 10.15 7.60 -9.20
C GLU A 90 8.65 7.76 -9.53
N ASP A 91 8.31 7.60 -10.81
CA ASP A 91 6.91 7.57 -11.24
C ASP A 91 6.20 6.33 -10.67
N PRO A 92 5.12 6.49 -9.88
CA PRO A 92 4.44 5.36 -9.25
C PRO A 92 3.89 4.32 -10.25
N LEU A 93 3.56 4.71 -11.49
CA LEU A 93 3.13 3.75 -12.51
C LEU A 93 4.31 2.89 -12.98
N GLU A 94 5.48 3.48 -13.17
CA GLU A 94 6.67 2.73 -13.58
C GLU A 94 7.14 1.80 -12.44
N ALA A 95 7.07 2.26 -11.18
CA ALA A 95 7.30 1.40 -10.02
C ALA A 95 6.30 0.23 -9.97
N ALA A 96 5.01 0.47 -10.21
CA ALA A 96 3.99 -0.59 -10.24
C ALA A 96 4.24 -1.65 -11.32
N LYS A 97 4.71 -1.23 -12.50
CA LYS A 97 5.10 -2.13 -13.59
C LYS A 97 6.36 -2.93 -13.25
N ARG A 98 7.35 -2.27 -12.62
CA ARG A 98 8.60 -2.88 -12.19
C ARG A 98 8.34 -3.95 -11.14
N GLU A 99 7.68 -3.61 -10.04
CA GLU A 99 7.39 -4.51 -8.92
C GLU A 99 6.55 -5.71 -9.37
N LEU A 100 5.46 -5.48 -10.13
CA LEU A 100 4.65 -6.57 -10.67
C LEU A 100 5.49 -7.58 -11.46
N ARG A 101 6.41 -7.09 -12.31
CA ARG A 101 7.29 -7.95 -13.10
C ARG A 101 8.33 -8.68 -12.24
N GLU A 102 8.98 -7.98 -11.30
CA GLU A 102 10.08 -8.52 -10.50
C GLU A 102 9.59 -9.60 -9.55
N GLU A 103 8.51 -9.33 -8.82
CA GLU A 103 7.94 -10.26 -7.83
C GLU A 103 7.22 -11.45 -8.49
N THR A 104 6.45 -11.21 -9.56
CA THR A 104 5.56 -12.23 -10.12
C THR A 104 5.94 -12.76 -11.50
N GLY A 105 6.80 -12.07 -12.23
CA GLY A 105 7.03 -12.31 -13.66
C GLY A 105 5.90 -11.86 -14.57
N ILE A 106 4.87 -11.20 -14.02
CA ILE A 106 3.70 -10.73 -14.78
C ILE A 106 3.96 -9.32 -15.31
N THR A 107 3.60 -9.09 -16.57
CA THR A 107 3.46 -7.75 -17.13
C THR A 107 2.03 -7.53 -17.60
N ALA A 108 1.58 -6.28 -17.62
CA ALA A 108 0.26 -5.91 -18.11
C ALA A 108 0.37 -4.77 -19.13
N SER A 109 -0.52 -4.76 -20.12
CA SER A 109 -0.57 -3.64 -21.09
C SER A 109 -1.44 -2.49 -20.61
N GLU A 110 -2.33 -2.72 -19.65
CA GLU A 110 -3.28 -1.76 -19.13
C GLU A 110 -3.15 -1.61 -17.62
N PHE A 111 -3.12 -0.35 -17.17
CA PHE A 111 -3.10 0.02 -15.76
C PHE A 111 -4.09 1.15 -15.50
N GLU A 112 -4.91 1.01 -14.47
CA GLU A 112 -5.77 2.06 -13.92
C GLU A 112 -5.32 2.45 -12.53
N TYR A 113 -5.05 3.74 -12.30
CA TYR A 113 -4.77 4.27 -10.96
C TYR A 113 -6.05 4.31 -10.13
N MET A 114 -6.05 3.63 -8.99
CA MET A 114 -7.22 3.54 -8.11
C MET A 114 -7.20 4.55 -6.96
N GLY A 115 -6.10 5.24 -6.75
CA GLY A 115 -5.94 6.25 -5.70
C GLY A 115 -4.88 5.89 -4.66
N PRO A 116 -4.60 6.84 -3.74
CA PRO A 116 -3.66 6.61 -2.65
C PRO A 116 -4.32 5.81 -1.51
N PHE A 117 -3.52 4.98 -0.86
CA PHE A 117 -3.86 4.30 0.37
C PHE A 117 -2.85 4.68 1.46
N TYR A 118 -3.34 5.10 2.62
CA TYR A 118 -2.53 5.44 3.78
C TYR A 118 -2.63 4.31 4.81
N PRO A 119 -1.62 3.42 4.91
CA PRO A 119 -1.73 2.22 5.76
C PRO A 119 -1.77 2.57 7.25
N THR A 120 -1.09 3.65 7.64
CA THR A 120 -0.97 4.02 9.06
C THR A 120 -0.78 5.53 9.28
N CYS A 121 -1.78 6.31 8.88
CA CYS A 121 -1.76 7.78 8.91
C CYS A 121 -1.52 8.40 10.31
N ALA A 122 -1.56 7.61 11.39
CA ALA A 122 -1.35 8.12 12.74
C ALA A 122 0.14 8.37 13.06
N TYR A 123 1.06 7.62 12.45
CA TYR A 123 2.49 7.70 12.74
C TYR A 123 3.40 7.39 11.55
N SER A 124 2.90 7.39 10.34
CA SER A 124 3.70 7.32 9.11
C SER A 124 3.10 8.23 8.04
N ASN A 125 3.96 8.81 7.20
CA ASN A 125 3.54 9.51 5.99
C ASN A 125 3.53 8.61 4.76
N GLU A 126 3.60 7.30 4.93
CA GLU A 126 3.57 6.35 3.83
C GLU A 126 2.30 6.50 2.99
N VAL A 127 2.52 6.56 1.68
CA VAL A 127 1.47 6.52 0.66
C VAL A 127 1.71 5.30 -0.22
N ILE A 128 0.74 4.41 -0.31
CA ILE A 128 0.75 3.30 -1.26
C ILE A 128 -0.16 3.67 -2.42
N HIS A 129 0.40 3.76 -3.63
CA HIS A 129 -0.36 4.02 -4.85
C HIS A 129 -0.97 2.71 -5.35
N LEU A 130 -2.31 2.62 -5.33
CA LEU A 130 -3.02 1.41 -5.75
C LEU A 130 -3.30 1.44 -7.26
N TYR A 131 -3.04 0.32 -7.91
CA TYR A 131 -3.29 0.11 -9.34
C TYR A 131 -4.12 -1.15 -9.57
N PHE A 132 -4.99 -1.09 -10.59
CA PHE A 132 -5.63 -2.23 -11.22
C PHE A 132 -4.97 -2.46 -12.59
N ALA A 133 -4.55 -3.70 -12.86
CA ALA A 133 -3.87 -4.06 -14.11
C ALA A 133 -4.56 -5.25 -14.78
N TRP A 134 -4.65 -5.23 -16.12
CA TRP A 134 -5.22 -6.30 -16.91
C TRP A 134 -4.52 -6.46 -18.25
N ASN A 135 -4.98 -7.42 -19.09
CA ASN A 135 -4.27 -7.85 -20.30
C ASN A 135 -2.86 -8.33 -19.98
N LEU A 136 -2.80 -9.37 -19.13
CA LEU A 136 -1.57 -9.89 -18.56
C LEU A 136 -0.78 -10.73 -19.55
N SER A 137 0.55 -10.67 -19.44
CA SER A 137 1.51 -11.59 -20.04
C SER A 137 2.40 -12.17 -18.95
N PHE A 138 2.77 -13.43 -19.05
CA PHE A 138 3.53 -14.16 -18.05
C PHE A 138 4.95 -14.42 -18.53
N GLY A 139 5.94 -14.15 -17.71
CA GLY A 139 7.36 -14.29 -17.97
C GLY A 139 8.14 -14.80 -16.75
N GLU A 140 9.44 -14.62 -16.78
CA GLU A 140 10.31 -14.95 -15.66
C GLU A 140 10.33 -13.81 -14.64
N ARG A 141 10.31 -14.16 -13.36
CA ARG A 141 10.45 -13.23 -12.23
C ARG A 141 11.92 -12.99 -11.90
N SER A 142 12.22 -11.88 -11.26
CA SER A 142 13.56 -11.49 -10.85
C SER A 142 13.52 -10.87 -9.46
N LEU A 143 13.40 -11.71 -8.43
CA LEU A 143 13.37 -11.31 -7.03
C LEU A 143 14.72 -10.72 -6.59
N ASP A 144 14.67 -9.82 -5.62
CA ASP A 144 15.85 -9.37 -4.90
C ASP A 144 16.48 -10.53 -4.11
N GLU A 145 17.78 -10.42 -3.80
CA GLU A 145 18.55 -11.52 -3.14
C GLU A 145 18.00 -11.89 -1.76
N ASP A 146 17.36 -10.95 -1.07
CA ASP A 146 16.78 -11.12 0.27
C ASP A 146 15.26 -11.37 0.25
N GLU A 147 14.64 -11.52 -0.93
CA GLU A 147 13.22 -11.81 -1.09
C GLU A 147 12.93 -13.30 -1.29
N SER A 148 11.89 -13.76 -0.61
CA SER A 148 11.37 -15.12 -0.75
C SER A 148 9.85 -15.06 -0.85
N ILE A 149 9.34 -15.16 -2.08
CA ILE A 149 7.93 -14.96 -2.40
C ILE A 149 7.42 -16.16 -3.20
N ASN A 150 6.27 -16.71 -2.82
CA ASN A 150 5.50 -17.64 -3.64
C ASN A 150 4.35 -16.90 -4.29
N VAL A 151 4.11 -17.15 -5.58
CA VAL A 151 3.06 -16.49 -6.37
C VAL A 151 2.02 -17.50 -6.81
N GLU A 152 0.74 -17.13 -6.70
CA GLU A 152 -0.36 -17.90 -7.29
C GLU A 152 -1.41 -16.98 -7.94
N MET A 153 -2.23 -17.57 -8.83
CA MET A 153 -3.41 -16.93 -9.39
C MET A 153 -4.65 -17.45 -8.67
N ILE A 154 -5.40 -16.56 -8.01
CA ILE A 154 -6.60 -16.91 -7.24
C ILE A 154 -7.85 -16.25 -7.85
N ASP A 155 -8.98 -16.96 -7.88
CA ASP A 155 -10.26 -16.39 -8.30
C ASP A 155 -10.63 -15.18 -7.43
N LEU A 156 -11.04 -14.07 -8.06
CA LEU A 156 -11.36 -12.83 -7.38
C LEU A 156 -12.46 -12.99 -6.31
N ASN A 157 -13.50 -13.79 -6.58
CA ASN A 157 -14.58 -14.01 -5.61
C ASN A 157 -14.09 -14.85 -4.43
N LYS A 158 -13.19 -15.82 -4.67
CA LYS A 158 -12.55 -16.57 -3.59
C LYS A 158 -11.70 -15.65 -2.72
N MET A 159 -10.94 -14.73 -3.31
CA MET A 159 -10.17 -13.73 -2.56
C MET A 159 -11.09 -12.85 -1.70
N VAL A 160 -12.20 -12.37 -2.24
CA VAL A 160 -13.21 -11.62 -1.49
C VAL A 160 -13.76 -12.44 -0.31
N GLN A 161 -14.04 -13.72 -0.51
CA GLN A 161 -14.48 -14.58 0.58
C GLN A 161 -13.42 -14.72 1.68
N LEU A 162 -12.14 -14.90 1.31
CA LEU A 162 -11.04 -14.96 2.27
C LEU A 162 -10.90 -13.65 3.08
N ILE A 163 -11.13 -12.49 2.44
CA ILE A 163 -11.15 -11.20 3.12
C ILE A 163 -12.26 -11.17 4.18
N PHE A 164 -13.49 -11.56 3.83
CA PHE A 164 -14.62 -11.58 4.76
C PHE A 164 -14.47 -12.63 5.87
N ASP A 165 -13.79 -13.73 5.59
CA ASP A 165 -13.45 -14.75 6.58
C ASP A 165 -12.29 -14.34 7.52
N GLY A 166 -11.72 -13.13 7.32
CA GLY A 166 -10.60 -12.60 8.13
C GLY A 166 -9.28 -13.34 7.88
N LYS A 167 -9.12 -13.97 6.71
CA LYS A 167 -7.91 -14.71 6.32
C LYS A 167 -6.87 -13.84 5.62
N ILE A 168 -7.25 -12.65 5.23
CA ILE A 168 -6.39 -11.65 4.58
C ILE A 168 -6.31 -10.44 5.51
N PRO A 169 -5.37 -10.38 6.46
CA PRO A 169 -5.26 -9.27 7.41
C PRO A 169 -4.63 -8.01 6.79
N ASP A 170 -3.93 -8.13 5.66
CA ASP A 170 -3.25 -7.03 5.01
C ASP A 170 -4.21 -5.97 4.45
N GLY A 171 -4.11 -4.75 4.98
CA GLY A 171 -5.06 -3.67 4.69
C GLY A 171 -5.00 -3.17 3.24
N LYS A 172 -3.81 -3.10 2.62
CA LYS A 172 -3.68 -2.66 1.22
C LYS A 172 -4.36 -3.66 0.27
N THR A 173 -4.17 -4.95 0.52
CA THR A 173 -4.80 -6.02 -0.25
C THR A 173 -6.32 -5.98 -0.15
N GLN A 174 -6.87 -5.86 1.09
CA GLN A 174 -8.31 -5.72 1.29
C GLN A 174 -8.86 -4.50 0.53
N ALA A 175 -8.23 -3.33 0.71
CA ALA A 175 -8.70 -2.09 0.11
C ALA A 175 -8.68 -2.17 -1.42
N ALA A 176 -7.58 -2.63 -2.01
CA ALA A 176 -7.42 -2.68 -3.47
C ALA A 176 -8.37 -3.72 -4.11
N VAL A 177 -8.43 -4.94 -3.56
CA VAL A 177 -9.31 -6.00 -4.08
C VAL A 177 -10.78 -5.58 -4.02
N LEU A 178 -11.25 -5.03 -2.90
CA LEU A 178 -12.64 -4.60 -2.76
C LEU A 178 -12.96 -3.39 -3.65
N GLN A 179 -12.01 -2.50 -3.91
CA GLN A 179 -12.16 -1.42 -4.88
C GLN A 179 -12.32 -1.96 -6.31
N VAL A 180 -11.52 -2.97 -6.73
CA VAL A 180 -11.67 -3.60 -8.04
C VAL A 180 -13.06 -4.23 -8.18
N VAL A 181 -13.51 -4.98 -7.17
CA VAL A 181 -14.86 -5.56 -7.18
C VAL A 181 -15.96 -4.50 -7.32
N ALA A 182 -15.85 -3.40 -6.59
CA ALA A 182 -16.81 -2.30 -6.69
C ALA A 182 -16.83 -1.66 -8.10
N ARG A 183 -15.67 -1.48 -8.72
CA ARG A 183 -15.53 -0.94 -10.09
C ARG A 183 -16.13 -1.87 -11.15
N LEU A 184 -15.83 -3.19 -11.06
CA LEU A 184 -16.37 -4.18 -11.99
C LEU A 184 -17.89 -4.32 -11.93
N ARG A 185 -18.50 -4.03 -10.76
CA ARG A 185 -19.97 -4.05 -10.59
C ARG A 185 -20.66 -2.76 -11.04
N ALA A 186 -19.91 -1.67 -11.20
CA ALA A 186 -20.42 -0.37 -11.62
C ALA A 186 -20.42 -0.18 -13.14
N GLN A 187 -19.81 -1.09 -13.89
CA GLN A 187 -19.81 -1.17 -15.35
C GLN A 187 -20.97 -2.03 -15.84
#